data_e19bb7b889901f29909959e4f0c4aeb1
#
_entry.id   e19bb7b889901f29909959e4f0c4aeb1
#
_cell.length_a   1.000
_cell.length_b   1.000
_cell.length_c   1.000
_cell.angle_alpha   90.00
_cell.angle_beta   90.00
_cell.angle_gamma   90.00
#
_symmetry.space_group_name_H-M   'P 1'
#
loop_
_entity.id
_entity.type
_entity.pdbx_description
1 polymer ?
#
loop_
_entity_poly.entity_id
_entity_poly.type
_entity_poly.pdbx_seq_one_letter_code
_entity_poly.pdbx_strand_id
1 'polypeptide(L)'
;MRKLIEPLMKDLNVIFFLFRLAHQISKPYLPIVITSSIVTALMPFLNLVMMKLVIDELTGSRRIEVFIWLVGIVVLGNLVLNVTSRCLKTKVEIKNEELLNGFDAMVGEKIMSLDFQMIEDPKILDLKERALFPIHNQGAMYRVMEYSITLFSTILTMIGLIAMISMLNPLIILFLFLMAILSAFINKKAQQVMFKFYQLLIPVNRKFSYFGNLTSDFSYGKE
;
A
#
# COMPACT_ATOMS: atom_id res chain seq x y z
N MET A 1 -19.89 -17.13 10.27
CA MET A 1 -19.16 -15.89 10.64
C MET A 1 -17.80 -16.13 11.29
N ARG A 2 -17.66 -17.03 12.28
CA ARG A 2 -16.36 -17.29 12.95
C ARG A 2 -15.21 -17.69 12.00
N LYS A 3 -15.43 -18.52 11.00
CA LYS A 3 -14.42 -18.99 10.02
C LYS A 3 -13.89 -17.90 9.05
N LEU A 4 -14.58 -16.76 8.94
CA LEU A 4 -14.14 -15.61 8.13
C LEU A 4 -13.37 -14.58 8.97
N ILE A 5 -13.57 -14.58 10.29
CA ILE A 5 -12.97 -13.61 11.21
C ILE A 5 -11.57 -14.06 11.68
N GLU A 6 -11.36 -15.38 11.83
CA GLU A 6 -10.06 -15.92 12.28
C GLU A 6 -8.87 -15.54 11.36
N PRO A 7 -8.96 -15.66 10.01
CA PRO A 7 -7.86 -15.23 9.15
C PRO A 7 -7.64 -13.71 9.22
N LEU A 8 -8.71 -12.90 9.25
CA LEU A 8 -8.60 -11.44 9.38
C LEU A 8 -7.93 -11.01 10.68
N MET A 9 -8.23 -11.69 11.80
CA MET A 9 -7.58 -11.40 13.08
C MET A 9 -6.07 -11.76 13.06
N LYS A 10 -5.69 -12.83 12.36
CA LYS A 10 -4.27 -13.18 12.18
C LYS A 10 -3.53 -12.14 11.35
N ASP A 11 -4.13 -11.69 10.25
CA ASP A 11 -3.55 -10.67 9.38
C ASP A 11 -3.41 -9.33 10.11
N LEU A 12 -4.41 -8.92 10.89
CA LEU A 12 -4.35 -7.72 11.73
C LEU A 12 -3.25 -7.83 12.81
N ASN A 13 -3.07 -8.99 13.41
CA ASN A 13 -2.00 -9.21 14.39
C ASN A 13 -0.61 -9.09 13.75
N VAL A 14 -0.44 -9.58 12.53
CA VAL A 14 0.82 -9.41 11.77
C VAL A 14 1.08 -7.94 11.47
N ILE A 15 0.07 -7.20 11.01
CA ILE A 15 0.19 -5.76 10.75
C ILE A 15 0.56 -5.01 12.05
N PHE A 16 -0.13 -5.30 13.14
CA PHE A 16 0.16 -4.68 14.43
C PHE A 16 1.57 -5.01 14.95
N PHE A 17 2.00 -6.26 14.77
CA PHE A 17 3.36 -6.68 15.09
C PHE A 17 4.40 -5.89 14.28
N LEU A 18 4.18 -5.72 12.97
CA LEU A 18 5.08 -4.95 12.10
C LEU A 18 5.15 -3.46 12.51
N PHE A 19 4.03 -2.84 12.86
CA PHE A 19 4.02 -1.47 13.35
C PHE A 19 4.72 -1.32 14.71
N ARG A 20 4.58 -2.31 15.59
CA ARG A 20 5.30 -2.34 16.85
C ARG A 20 6.81 -2.47 16.63
N LEU A 21 7.21 -3.36 15.73
CA LEU A 21 8.59 -3.54 15.30
C LEU A 21 9.16 -2.26 14.70
N ALA A 22 8.40 -1.62 13.79
CA ALA A 22 8.76 -0.34 13.21
C ALA A 22 8.98 0.75 14.25
N HIS A 23 8.15 0.79 15.29
CA HIS A 23 8.32 1.74 16.39
C HIS A 23 9.56 1.44 17.27
N GLN A 24 9.92 0.16 17.42
CA GLN A 24 11.13 -0.23 18.15
C GLN A 24 12.41 0.14 17.39
N ILE A 25 12.43 -0.08 16.07
CA ILE A 25 13.59 0.23 15.22
C ILE A 25 13.71 1.75 15.00
N SER A 26 12.60 2.41 14.69
CA SER A 26 12.59 3.85 14.38
C SER A 26 11.41 4.54 15.05
N LYS A 27 11.65 5.20 16.20
CA LYS A 27 10.63 5.95 16.95
C LYS A 27 9.85 6.96 16.10
N PRO A 28 10.48 7.74 15.17
CA PRO A 28 9.76 8.72 14.35
C PRO A 28 8.94 8.11 13.21
N TYR A 29 8.97 6.80 12.99
CA TYR A 29 8.27 6.14 11.89
C TYR A 29 6.76 6.39 11.92
N LEU A 30 6.10 6.06 13.02
CA LEU A 30 4.64 6.19 13.16
C LEU A 30 4.13 7.64 12.95
N PRO A 31 4.69 8.68 13.61
CA PRO A 31 4.22 10.05 13.39
C PRO A 31 4.41 10.52 11.94
N ILE A 32 5.50 10.13 11.27
CA ILE A 32 5.72 10.47 9.86
C ILE A 32 4.66 9.82 8.97
N VAL A 33 4.37 8.53 9.19
CA VAL A 33 3.35 7.78 8.46
C VAL A 33 1.96 8.40 8.64
N ILE A 34 1.57 8.69 9.88
CA ILE A 34 0.26 9.29 10.19
C ILE A 34 0.13 10.65 9.52
N THR A 35 1.16 11.49 9.63
CA THR A 35 1.17 12.83 9.00
C THR A 35 1.08 12.72 7.48
N SER A 36 1.83 11.81 6.88
CA SER A 36 1.78 11.55 5.42
C SER A 36 0.39 11.10 4.97
N SER A 37 -0.25 10.22 5.73
CA SER A 37 -1.61 9.73 5.43
C SER A 37 -2.66 10.84 5.52
N ILE A 38 -2.57 11.70 6.54
CA ILE A 38 -3.48 12.84 6.70
C ILE A 38 -3.32 13.83 5.55
N VAL A 39 -2.08 14.21 5.21
CA VAL A 39 -1.82 15.13 4.09
C VAL A 39 -2.34 14.56 2.77
N THR A 40 -2.12 13.27 2.52
CA THR A 40 -2.61 12.59 1.32
C THR A 40 -4.15 12.55 1.29
N ALA A 41 -4.79 12.32 2.43
CA ALA A 41 -6.25 12.29 2.54
C ALA A 41 -6.90 13.67 2.35
N LEU A 42 -6.20 14.76 2.66
CA LEU A 42 -6.71 16.13 2.50
C LEU A 42 -6.76 16.61 1.04
N MET A 43 -5.93 16.07 0.14
CA MET A 43 -5.86 16.51 -1.26
C MET A 43 -7.20 16.45 -2.01
N PRO A 44 -7.98 15.34 -1.96
CA PRO A 44 -9.28 15.29 -2.64
C PRO A 44 -10.26 16.34 -2.13
N PHE A 45 -10.23 16.67 -0.83
CA PHE A 45 -11.15 17.66 -0.24
C PHE A 45 -10.83 19.06 -0.70
N LEU A 46 -9.55 19.45 -0.75
CA LEU A 46 -9.14 20.72 -1.31
C LEU A 46 -9.71 20.88 -2.73
N ASN A 47 -9.48 19.89 -3.58
CA ASN A 47 -9.91 19.94 -4.97
C ASN A 47 -11.43 20.02 -5.11
N LEU A 48 -12.20 19.25 -4.32
CA LEU A 48 -13.66 19.26 -4.37
C LEU A 48 -14.24 20.60 -3.89
N VAL A 49 -13.75 21.11 -2.77
CA VAL A 49 -14.23 22.38 -2.21
C VAL A 49 -13.89 23.54 -3.15
N MET A 50 -12.66 23.57 -3.66
CA MET A 50 -12.22 24.64 -4.55
C MET A 50 -12.94 24.59 -5.91
N MET A 51 -13.15 23.38 -6.46
CA MET A 51 -13.93 23.22 -7.70
C MET A 51 -15.35 23.74 -7.54
N LYS A 52 -16.00 23.47 -6.40
CA LYS A 52 -17.32 24.02 -6.09
C LYS A 52 -17.30 25.55 -6.09
N LEU A 53 -16.36 26.16 -5.36
CA LEU A 53 -16.25 27.63 -5.25
C LEU A 53 -15.99 28.29 -6.61
N VAL A 54 -15.17 27.68 -7.45
CA VAL A 54 -14.89 28.14 -8.81
C VAL A 54 -16.16 28.08 -9.68
N ILE A 55 -16.91 26.97 -9.62
CA ILE A 55 -18.18 26.83 -10.38
C ILE A 55 -19.21 27.80 -9.88
N ASP A 56 -19.37 27.98 -8.55
CA ASP A 56 -20.36 28.90 -7.96
C ASP A 56 -20.07 30.35 -8.40
N GLU A 57 -18.79 30.78 -8.48
CA GLU A 57 -18.44 32.12 -8.96
C GLU A 57 -18.69 32.30 -10.48
N LEU A 58 -18.40 31.25 -11.28
CA LEU A 58 -18.62 31.27 -12.73
C LEU A 58 -20.11 31.34 -13.09
N THR A 59 -20.96 30.65 -12.34
CA THR A 59 -22.42 30.57 -12.60
C THR A 59 -23.18 31.68 -11.92
N GLY A 60 -22.64 32.25 -10.84
CA GLY A 60 -23.28 33.31 -10.06
C GLY A 60 -22.79 34.73 -10.39
N SER A 61 -21.98 35.30 -9.52
CA SER A 61 -21.58 36.71 -9.53
C SER A 61 -20.65 37.11 -10.68
N ARG A 62 -19.99 36.16 -11.33
CA ARG A 62 -19.06 36.31 -12.48
C ARG A 62 -17.99 37.38 -12.27
N ARG A 63 -17.51 37.56 -11.04
CA ARG A 63 -16.44 38.54 -10.70
C ARG A 63 -15.09 37.98 -11.10
N ILE A 64 -14.49 38.55 -12.14
CA ILE A 64 -13.21 38.09 -12.70
C ILE A 64 -12.08 38.14 -11.61
N GLU A 65 -12.07 39.16 -10.79
CA GLU A 65 -11.06 39.29 -9.73
C GLU A 65 -11.15 38.14 -8.72
N VAL A 66 -12.35 37.79 -8.24
CA VAL A 66 -12.55 36.69 -7.28
C VAL A 66 -12.22 35.35 -7.94
N PHE A 67 -12.59 35.17 -9.21
CA PHE A 67 -12.23 33.97 -9.97
C PHE A 67 -10.70 33.79 -10.07
N ILE A 68 -9.95 34.82 -10.42
CA ILE A 68 -8.47 34.77 -10.50
C ILE A 68 -7.87 34.40 -9.14
N TRP A 69 -8.36 34.98 -8.05
CA TRP A 69 -7.92 34.64 -6.70
C TRP A 69 -8.22 33.20 -6.33
N LEU A 70 -9.41 32.70 -6.63
CA LEU A 70 -9.78 31.30 -6.38
C LEU A 70 -8.87 30.35 -7.15
N VAL A 71 -8.64 30.61 -8.44
CA VAL A 71 -7.71 29.80 -9.24
C VAL A 71 -6.28 29.84 -8.68
N GLY A 72 -5.82 31.02 -8.26
CA GLY A 72 -4.53 31.17 -7.61
C GLY A 72 -4.41 30.33 -6.34
N ILE A 73 -5.43 30.35 -5.49
CA ILE A 73 -5.47 29.54 -4.25
C ILE A 73 -5.48 28.04 -4.58
N VAL A 74 -6.23 27.60 -5.61
CA VAL A 74 -6.24 26.20 -6.07
C VAL A 74 -4.85 25.75 -6.49
N VAL A 75 -4.19 26.54 -7.34
CA VAL A 75 -2.88 26.20 -7.88
C VAL A 75 -1.82 26.16 -6.77
N LEU A 76 -1.76 27.22 -5.95
CA LEU A 76 -0.79 27.31 -4.84
C LEU A 76 -1.07 26.24 -3.77
N GLY A 77 -2.34 26.02 -3.40
CA GLY A 77 -2.72 25.01 -2.43
C GLY A 77 -2.36 23.60 -2.90
N ASN A 78 -2.63 23.27 -4.15
CA ASN A 78 -2.23 22.00 -4.73
C ASN A 78 -0.70 21.85 -4.81
N LEU A 79 0.02 22.90 -5.16
CA LEU A 79 1.48 22.89 -5.20
C LEU A 79 2.05 22.60 -3.80
N VAL A 80 1.61 23.33 -2.78
CA VAL A 80 2.07 23.15 -1.39
C VAL A 80 1.76 21.75 -0.89
N LEU A 81 0.51 21.26 -1.10
CA LEU A 81 0.12 19.91 -0.67
C LEU A 81 0.91 18.82 -1.42
N ASN A 82 1.12 18.96 -2.73
CA ASN A 82 1.89 18.00 -3.52
C ASN A 82 3.36 17.95 -3.09
N VAL A 83 4.00 19.10 -2.89
CA VAL A 83 5.39 19.17 -2.41
C VAL A 83 5.49 18.54 -1.02
N THR A 84 4.60 18.93 -0.11
CA THR A 84 4.58 18.38 1.27
C THR A 84 4.36 16.86 1.24
N SER A 85 3.41 16.39 0.45
CA SER A 85 3.14 14.94 0.31
C SER A 85 4.35 14.19 -0.25
N ARG A 86 5.02 14.72 -1.27
CA ARG A 86 6.24 14.11 -1.82
C ARG A 86 7.36 14.05 -0.79
N CYS A 87 7.62 15.14 -0.08
CA CYS A 87 8.63 15.17 0.98
C CYS A 87 8.33 14.14 2.10
N LEU A 88 7.05 14.01 2.49
CA LEU A 88 6.65 13.05 3.50
C LEU A 88 6.77 11.61 2.99
N LYS A 89 6.37 11.33 1.74
CA LYS A 89 6.54 10.01 1.12
C LYS A 89 7.99 9.59 1.04
N THR A 90 8.88 10.47 0.61
CA THR A 90 10.33 10.19 0.60
C THR A 90 10.86 9.88 2.00
N LYS A 91 10.39 10.60 3.03
CA LYS A 91 10.75 10.29 4.42
C LYS A 91 10.22 8.91 4.85
N VAL A 92 9.01 8.54 4.44
CA VAL A 92 8.46 7.20 4.71
C VAL A 92 9.29 6.11 4.01
N GLU A 93 9.68 6.32 2.76
CA GLU A 93 10.54 5.40 2.00
C GLU A 93 11.90 5.18 2.70
N ILE A 94 12.57 6.26 3.08
CA ILE A 94 13.84 6.18 3.84
C ILE A 94 13.64 5.40 5.15
N LYS A 95 12.53 5.62 5.84
CA LYS A 95 12.23 4.91 7.08
C LYS A 95 11.84 3.44 6.87
N ASN A 96 11.28 3.10 5.73
CA ASN A 96 11.04 1.71 5.35
C ASN A 96 12.35 0.96 5.09
N GLU A 97 13.35 1.61 4.46
CA GLU A 97 14.69 1.04 4.29
C GLU A 97 15.40 0.87 5.64
N GLU A 98 15.31 1.85 6.53
CA GLU A 98 15.84 1.74 7.90
C GLU A 98 15.19 0.58 8.65
N LEU A 99 13.88 0.37 8.46
CA LEU A 99 13.14 -0.73 9.05
C LEU A 99 13.60 -2.09 8.52
N LEU A 100 13.83 -2.21 7.21
CA LEU A 100 14.34 -3.43 6.57
C LEU A 100 15.74 -3.77 7.11
N ASN A 101 16.64 -2.79 7.12
CA ASN A 101 18.00 -2.97 7.64
C ASN A 101 18.01 -3.35 9.13
N GLY A 102 17.12 -2.73 9.93
CA GLY A 102 16.96 -3.07 11.33
C GLY A 102 16.43 -4.48 11.55
N PHE A 103 15.49 -4.92 10.71
CA PHE A 103 15.00 -6.30 10.72
C PHE A 103 16.13 -7.30 10.39
N ASP A 104 16.91 -7.01 9.36
CA ASP A 104 18.04 -7.85 8.96
C ASP A 104 19.10 -7.96 10.05
N ALA A 105 19.39 -6.86 10.75
CA ALA A 105 20.27 -6.86 11.90
C ALA A 105 19.74 -7.77 13.03
N MET A 106 18.43 -7.70 13.33
CA MET A 106 17.81 -8.56 14.35
C MET A 106 17.84 -10.04 13.94
N VAL A 107 17.61 -10.34 12.67
CA VAL A 107 17.73 -11.72 12.14
C VAL A 107 19.17 -12.21 12.22
N GLY A 108 20.13 -11.36 11.84
CA GLY A 108 21.56 -11.66 11.94
C GLY A 108 21.99 -11.96 13.37
N GLU A 109 21.60 -11.13 14.34
CA GLU A 109 21.85 -11.33 15.76
C GLU A 109 21.25 -12.66 16.25
N LYS A 110 19.99 -12.95 15.82
CA LYS A 110 19.34 -14.20 16.16
C LYS A 110 20.10 -15.43 15.63
N ILE A 111 20.55 -15.36 14.39
CA ILE A 111 21.32 -16.44 13.76
C ILE A 111 22.65 -16.64 14.51
N MET A 112 23.36 -15.55 14.85
CA MET A 112 24.62 -15.64 15.60
C MET A 112 24.43 -16.16 17.03
N SER A 113 23.24 -16.08 17.58
CA SER A 113 22.91 -16.63 18.91
C SER A 113 22.55 -18.11 18.91
N LEU A 114 22.45 -18.75 17.73
CA LEU A 114 22.16 -20.18 17.59
C LEU A 114 23.45 -21.00 17.68
N ASP A 115 23.34 -22.22 18.22
CA ASP A 115 24.44 -23.20 18.21
C ASP A 115 24.79 -23.59 16.77
N PHE A 116 26.08 -23.85 16.52
CA PHE A 116 26.59 -24.20 15.19
C PHE A 116 25.84 -25.39 14.56
N GLN A 117 25.51 -26.41 15.36
CA GLN A 117 24.71 -27.56 14.89
C GLN A 117 23.32 -27.19 14.40
N MET A 118 22.69 -26.16 15.00
CA MET A 118 21.38 -25.67 14.56
C MET A 118 21.49 -24.89 13.26
N ILE A 119 22.57 -24.17 13.03
CA ILE A 119 22.77 -23.37 11.81
C ILE A 119 22.93 -24.28 10.57
N GLU A 120 23.51 -25.48 10.76
CA GLU A 120 23.70 -26.47 9.70
C GLU A 120 22.50 -27.41 9.50
N ASP A 121 21.49 -27.37 10.38
CA ASP A 121 20.29 -28.20 10.24
C ASP A 121 19.50 -27.76 8.99
N PRO A 122 19.29 -28.68 8.00
CA PRO A 122 18.54 -28.38 6.78
C PRO A 122 17.13 -27.83 7.03
N LYS A 123 16.50 -28.23 8.15
CA LYS A 123 15.15 -27.73 8.51
C LYS A 123 15.20 -26.27 8.93
N ILE A 124 16.24 -25.87 9.66
CA ILE A 124 16.43 -24.47 10.09
C ILE A 124 16.81 -23.59 8.89
N LEU A 125 17.66 -24.10 8.00
CA LEU A 125 18.00 -23.42 6.75
C LEU A 125 16.78 -23.21 5.86
N ASP A 126 15.93 -24.24 5.68
CA ASP A 126 14.69 -24.14 4.92
C ASP A 126 13.70 -23.16 5.58
N LEU A 127 13.59 -23.17 6.91
CA LEU A 127 12.75 -22.20 7.65
C LEU A 127 13.23 -20.76 7.46
N LYS A 128 14.55 -20.53 7.55
CA LYS A 128 15.19 -19.24 7.32
C LYS A 128 14.90 -18.75 5.90
N GLU A 129 15.12 -19.60 4.89
CA GLU A 129 14.90 -19.25 3.50
C GLU A 129 13.42 -18.90 3.23
N ARG A 130 12.49 -19.71 3.73
CA ARG A 130 11.05 -19.44 3.62
C ARG A 130 10.63 -18.14 4.29
N ALA A 131 11.28 -17.76 5.39
CA ALA A 131 10.99 -16.51 6.10
C ALA A 131 11.56 -15.29 5.37
N LEU A 132 12.80 -15.38 4.87
CA LEU A 132 13.51 -14.25 4.28
C LEU A 132 13.19 -14.04 2.80
N PHE A 133 12.92 -15.10 2.04
CA PHE A 133 12.63 -15.03 0.61
C PHE A 133 11.49 -14.03 0.26
N PRO A 134 10.32 -14.04 0.92
CA PRO A 134 9.28 -13.04 0.63
C PRO A 134 9.71 -11.62 0.97
N ILE A 135 10.53 -11.44 1.99
CA ILE A 135 10.98 -10.11 2.44
C ILE A 135 11.95 -9.52 1.43
N HIS A 136 13.02 -10.25 1.07
CA HIS A 136 14.08 -9.75 0.19
C HIS A 136 13.72 -9.80 -1.30
N ASN A 137 13.16 -10.92 -1.77
CA ASN A 137 12.90 -11.10 -3.20
C ASN A 137 11.54 -10.56 -3.66
N GLN A 138 10.58 -10.46 -2.76
CA GLN A 138 9.23 -9.98 -3.09
C GLN A 138 8.88 -8.64 -2.46
N GLY A 139 9.75 -8.07 -1.61
CA GLY A 139 9.49 -6.83 -0.90
C GLY A 139 8.24 -6.88 -0.01
N ALA A 140 7.95 -8.05 0.57
CA ALA A 140 6.70 -8.28 1.30
C ALA A 140 6.52 -7.31 2.48
N MET A 141 7.59 -7.04 3.22
CA MET A 141 7.56 -6.10 4.34
C MET A 141 7.20 -4.68 3.89
N TYR A 142 7.86 -4.19 2.83
CA TYR A 142 7.57 -2.89 2.23
C TYR A 142 6.11 -2.81 1.78
N ARG A 143 5.61 -3.83 1.05
CA ARG A 143 4.23 -3.85 0.55
C ARG A 143 3.20 -3.85 1.67
N VAL A 144 3.41 -4.63 2.73
CA VAL A 144 2.47 -4.65 3.86
C VAL A 144 2.40 -3.29 4.53
N MET A 145 3.54 -2.62 4.72
CA MET A 145 3.58 -1.28 5.28
C MET A 145 2.91 -0.26 4.36
N GLU A 146 3.23 -0.25 3.08
CA GLU A 146 2.64 0.67 2.09
C GLU A 146 1.12 0.49 1.98
N TYR A 147 0.65 -0.75 1.88
CA TYR A 147 -0.79 -1.02 1.79
C TYR A 147 -1.53 -0.67 3.08
N SER A 148 -0.91 -0.87 4.24
CA SER A 148 -1.51 -0.46 5.52
C SER A 148 -1.66 1.06 5.61
N ILE A 149 -0.65 1.81 5.17
CA ILE A 149 -0.68 3.28 5.10
C ILE A 149 -1.77 3.75 4.11
N THR A 150 -1.80 3.14 2.93
CA THR A 150 -2.79 3.44 1.89
C THR A 150 -4.20 3.13 2.37
N LEU A 151 -4.40 2.00 3.05
CA LEU A 151 -5.69 1.62 3.63
C LEU A 151 -6.17 2.65 4.65
N PHE A 152 -5.28 3.08 5.56
CA PHE A 152 -5.60 4.09 6.56
C PHE A 152 -5.97 5.44 5.92
N SER A 153 -5.18 5.90 4.95
CA SER A 153 -5.46 7.12 4.18
C SER A 153 -6.79 7.03 3.43
N THR A 154 -7.06 5.89 2.79
CA THR A 154 -8.31 5.66 2.04
C THR A 154 -9.53 5.65 2.95
N ILE A 155 -9.46 5.01 4.13
CA ILE A 155 -10.55 5.03 5.12
C ILE A 155 -10.84 6.47 5.56
N LEU A 156 -9.79 7.23 5.89
CA LEU A 156 -9.93 8.62 6.31
C LEU A 156 -10.58 9.48 5.20
N THR A 157 -10.13 9.31 3.97
CA THR A 157 -10.72 9.98 2.80
C THR A 157 -12.19 9.59 2.60
N MET A 158 -12.51 8.30 2.72
CA MET A 158 -13.88 7.79 2.58
C MET A 158 -14.83 8.38 3.62
N ILE A 159 -14.40 8.42 4.89
CA ILE A 159 -15.19 9.03 5.98
C ILE A 159 -15.50 10.50 5.66
N GLY A 160 -14.49 11.24 5.25
CA GLY A 160 -14.67 12.66 4.93
C GLY A 160 -15.54 12.89 3.69
N LEU A 161 -15.41 12.06 2.64
CA LEU A 161 -16.27 12.13 1.45
C LEU A 161 -17.73 11.82 1.79
N ILE A 162 -17.96 10.78 2.60
CA ILE A 162 -19.33 10.44 3.06
C ILE A 162 -19.91 11.60 3.85
N ALA A 163 -19.15 12.19 4.78
CA ALA A 163 -19.62 13.36 5.53
C ALA A 163 -19.98 14.54 4.62
N MET A 164 -19.12 14.84 3.62
CA MET A 164 -19.37 15.93 2.66
C MET A 164 -20.61 15.67 1.79
N ILE A 165 -20.77 14.45 1.27
CA ILE A 165 -21.91 14.09 0.40
C ILE A 165 -23.21 14.05 1.21
N SER A 166 -23.16 13.62 2.49
CA SER A 166 -24.32 13.61 3.39
C SER A 166 -24.95 14.99 3.56
N MET A 167 -24.12 16.03 3.53
CA MET A 167 -24.60 17.41 3.64
C MET A 167 -25.33 17.89 2.38
N LEU A 168 -25.11 17.24 1.22
CA LEU A 168 -25.74 17.59 -0.04
C LEU A 168 -27.05 16.82 -0.24
N ASN A 169 -26.99 15.51 -0.28
CA ASN A 169 -28.18 14.66 -0.45
C ASN A 169 -27.88 13.20 0.02
N PRO A 170 -28.56 12.69 1.04
CA PRO A 170 -28.32 11.33 1.55
C PRO A 170 -28.69 10.23 0.53
N LEU A 171 -29.52 10.51 -0.44
CA LEU A 171 -29.93 9.56 -1.48
C LEU A 171 -28.75 9.20 -2.41
N ILE A 172 -27.85 10.15 -2.62
CA ILE A 172 -26.61 9.92 -3.40
C ILE A 172 -25.73 8.88 -2.70
N ILE A 173 -25.66 8.89 -1.38
CA ILE A 173 -24.85 7.91 -0.61
C ILE A 173 -25.39 6.50 -0.85
N LEU A 174 -26.70 6.31 -0.79
CA LEU A 174 -27.32 5.01 -1.06
C LEU A 174 -26.96 4.49 -2.45
N PHE A 175 -27.04 5.37 -3.47
CA PHE A 175 -26.66 5.02 -4.83
C PHE A 175 -25.17 4.64 -4.94
N LEU A 176 -24.28 5.43 -4.35
CA LEU A 176 -22.83 5.14 -4.34
C LEU A 176 -22.53 3.82 -3.62
N PHE A 177 -23.22 3.53 -2.52
CA PHE A 177 -23.06 2.28 -1.79
C PHE A 177 -23.48 1.06 -2.64
N LEU A 178 -24.60 1.16 -3.36
CA LEU A 178 -25.04 0.12 -4.30
C LEU A 178 -24.01 -0.09 -5.42
N MET A 179 -23.47 0.99 -5.99
CA MET A 179 -22.43 0.92 -7.02
C MET A 179 -21.14 0.32 -6.48
N ALA A 180 -20.75 0.62 -5.24
CA ALA A 180 -19.58 0.02 -4.61
C ALA A 180 -19.73 -1.50 -4.41
N ILE A 181 -20.91 -1.97 -3.97
CA ILE A 181 -21.21 -3.40 -3.85
C ILE A 181 -21.12 -4.08 -5.23
N LEU A 182 -21.74 -3.50 -6.24
CA LEU A 182 -21.71 -4.03 -7.61
C LEU A 182 -20.27 -4.12 -8.14
N SER A 183 -19.48 -3.07 -7.95
CA SER A 183 -18.06 -3.03 -8.31
C SER A 183 -17.26 -4.10 -7.59
N ALA A 184 -17.50 -4.31 -6.30
CA ALA A 184 -16.84 -5.37 -5.52
C ALA A 184 -17.15 -6.78 -6.07
N PHE A 185 -18.40 -7.03 -6.49
CA PHE A 185 -18.80 -8.29 -7.13
C PHE A 185 -18.10 -8.52 -8.48
N ILE A 186 -18.02 -7.49 -9.30
CA ILE A 186 -17.35 -7.55 -10.61
C ILE A 186 -15.86 -7.80 -10.41
N ASN A 187 -15.22 -7.06 -9.51
CA ASN A 187 -13.81 -7.22 -9.19
C ASN A 187 -13.49 -8.63 -8.65
N LYS A 188 -14.34 -9.17 -7.77
CA LYS A 188 -14.19 -10.54 -7.28
C LYS A 188 -14.21 -11.56 -8.42
N LYS A 189 -15.14 -11.44 -9.36
CA LYS A 189 -15.20 -12.30 -10.55
C LYS A 189 -13.96 -12.15 -11.43
N ALA A 190 -13.53 -10.93 -11.70
CA ALA A 190 -12.33 -10.64 -12.47
C ALA A 190 -11.07 -11.27 -11.83
N GLN A 191 -10.90 -11.12 -10.52
CA GLN A 191 -9.79 -11.74 -9.79
C GLN A 191 -9.83 -13.26 -9.84
N GLN A 192 -11.00 -13.89 -9.76
CA GLN A 192 -11.13 -15.34 -9.90
C GLN A 192 -10.72 -15.83 -11.29
N VAL A 193 -11.07 -15.10 -12.34
CA VAL A 193 -10.66 -15.42 -13.73
C VAL A 193 -9.15 -15.24 -13.87
N MET A 194 -8.60 -14.13 -13.36
CA MET A 194 -7.15 -13.89 -13.37
C MET A 194 -6.39 -14.98 -12.60
N PHE A 195 -6.88 -15.39 -11.45
CA PHE A 195 -6.25 -16.46 -10.67
C PHE A 195 -6.22 -17.80 -11.43
N LYS A 196 -7.34 -18.17 -12.07
CA LYS A 196 -7.39 -19.36 -12.93
C LYS A 196 -6.42 -19.27 -14.11
N PHE A 197 -6.32 -18.09 -14.72
CA PHE A 197 -5.38 -17.85 -15.81
C PHE A 197 -3.92 -17.99 -15.32
N TYR A 198 -3.57 -17.44 -14.16
CA TYR A 198 -2.23 -17.63 -13.58
C TYR A 198 -1.93 -19.10 -13.27
N GLN A 199 -2.90 -19.88 -12.79
CA GLN A 199 -2.72 -21.31 -12.58
C GLN A 199 -2.40 -22.05 -13.88
N LEU A 200 -3.03 -21.66 -15.00
CA LEU A 200 -2.74 -22.23 -16.31
C LEU A 200 -1.36 -21.83 -16.86
N LEU A 201 -0.85 -20.66 -16.45
CA LEU A 201 0.49 -20.20 -16.84
C LEU A 201 1.62 -20.91 -16.10
N ILE A 202 1.39 -21.43 -14.89
CA ILE A 202 2.43 -22.10 -14.09
C ILE A 202 3.17 -23.20 -14.88
N PRO A 203 2.48 -24.19 -15.52
CA PRO A 203 3.18 -25.22 -16.27
C PRO A 203 3.88 -24.69 -17.52
N VAL A 204 3.37 -23.63 -18.13
CA VAL A 204 3.99 -22.97 -19.29
C VAL A 204 5.28 -22.26 -18.87
N ASN A 205 5.22 -21.48 -17.80
CA ASN A 205 6.39 -20.79 -17.25
C ASN A 205 7.47 -21.78 -16.78
N ARG A 206 7.06 -22.92 -16.22
CA ARG A 206 8.00 -23.97 -15.83
C ARG A 206 8.75 -24.54 -17.04
N LYS A 207 8.03 -24.79 -18.16
CA LYS A 207 8.65 -25.25 -19.41
C LYS A 207 9.58 -24.17 -19.98
N PHE A 208 9.13 -22.93 -20.00
CA PHE A 208 9.91 -21.79 -20.48
C PHE A 208 11.19 -21.61 -19.67
N SER A 209 11.10 -21.66 -18.34
CA SER A 209 12.27 -21.58 -17.45
C SER A 209 13.25 -22.74 -17.67
N TYR A 210 12.73 -23.96 -17.90
CA TYR A 210 13.57 -25.13 -18.20
C TYR A 210 14.35 -24.93 -19.51
N PHE A 211 13.69 -24.52 -20.60
CA PHE A 211 14.35 -24.27 -21.87
C PHE A 211 15.27 -23.06 -21.82
N GLY A 212 14.89 -22.01 -21.08
CA GLY A 212 15.73 -20.83 -20.88
C GLY A 212 17.03 -21.16 -20.15
N ASN A 213 16.94 -21.99 -19.10
CA ASN A 213 18.14 -22.45 -18.38
C ASN A 213 19.02 -23.35 -19.24
N LEU A 214 18.41 -24.23 -20.06
CA LEU A 214 19.16 -25.10 -20.97
C LEU A 214 19.96 -24.32 -22.03
N THR A 215 19.42 -23.19 -22.51
CA THR A 215 20.12 -22.33 -23.47
C THR A 215 21.17 -21.41 -22.83
N SER A 216 21.08 -21.19 -21.52
CA SER A 216 22.00 -20.35 -20.77
C SER A 216 23.15 -21.13 -20.11
N ASP A 217 23.01 -22.46 -20.01
CA ASP A 217 24.00 -23.32 -19.38
C ASP A 217 24.92 -23.94 -20.46
N PHE A 218 26.09 -23.31 -20.62
CA PHE A 218 27.12 -23.74 -21.58
C PHE A 218 27.73 -25.11 -21.26
N SER A 219 27.39 -25.76 -20.14
CA SER A 219 27.83 -27.10 -19.80
C SER A 219 27.26 -28.17 -20.75
N TYR A 220 26.09 -27.92 -21.32
CA TYR A 220 25.42 -28.79 -22.29
C TYR A 220 25.90 -28.62 -23.75
N GLY A 221 26.74 -27.63 -24.03
CA GLY A 221 27.23 -27.32 -25.37
C GLY A 221 28.50 -28.08 -25.78
N LYS A 222 28.91 -29.10 -25.04
CA LYS A 222 30.17 -29.84 -25.22
C LYS A 222 30.01 -31.30 -25.64
N GLU A 223 28.83 -31.73 -26.11
CA GLU A 223 28.68 -33.05 -26.75
C GLU A 223 28.38 -32.94 -28.24
#